data_c12c44e38ac69268c16c5428559fc00a
#
_entry.id   c12c44e38ac69268c16c5428559fc00a
#
_cell.length_a   1.000
_cell.length_b   1.000
_cell.length_c   1.000
_cell.angle_alpha   90.00
_cell.angle_beta   90.00
_cell.angle_gamma   90.00
#
_symmetry.space_group_name_H-M   'P 1'
#
loop_
_entity.id
_entity.type
_entity.pdbx_description
1 polymer ?
#
loop_
_entity_poly.entity_id
_entity_poly.type
_entity_poly.pdbx_seq_one_letter_code
_entity_poly.pdbx_strand_id
1 'polypeptide(L)'
;MKNSKVEICFIGNAIVDILSKTSNEMLHKLRIPKGSMQIVDHETCDKILKYIQNPSIISGGSAANTAVGYNSFGGKCCFIGQIGNDKFGDLFAKDLNNSGVFFQEKDLQLTEKTSKSIVLVTPDAERSMNTFLGASNKFNIKSFD
;
A
#
# COMPACT_ATOMS: atom_id res chain seq x y z
N MET A 1 -22.11 -14.11 19.64
CA MET A 1 -21.29 -13.01 19.10
C MET A 1 -22.27 -11.95 18.58
N LYS A 2 -22.27 -10.72 19.14
CA LYS A 2 -23.14 -9.64 18.65
C LYS A 2 -22.73 -9.30 17.23
N ASN A 3 -23.66 -9.38 16.28
CA ASN A 3 -23.48 -8.88 14.91
C ASN A 3 -23.11 -7.38 14.98
N SER A 4 -21.84 -7.09 14.99
CA SER A 4 -21.35 -5.71 14.93
C SER A 4 -21.49 -5.25 13.49
N LYS A 5 -22.57 -4.51 13.23
CA LYS A 5 -22.88 -3.98 11.91
C LYS A 5 -21.75 -3.05 11.45
N VAL A 6 -21.19 -3.31 10.28
CA VAL A 6 -20.26 -2.38 9.60
C VAL A 6 -21.05 -1.10 9.25
N GLU A 7 -20.48 0.04 9.60
CA GLU A 7 -21.11 1.35 9.41
C GLU A 7 -20.69 2.00 8.10
N ILE A 8 -19.39 1.83 7.74
CA ILE A 8 -18.79 2.41 6.53
C ILE A 8 -17.90 1.37 5.86
N CYS A 9 -17.95 1.35 4.54
CA CYS A 9 -17.03 0.59 3.71
C CYS A 9 -16.12 1.53 2.91
N PHE A 10 -14.81 1.40 3.10
CA PHE A 10 -13.80 2.14 2.36
C PHE A 10 -13.31 1.31 1.19
N ILE A 11 -13.23 1.91 0.00
CA ILE A 11 -12.79 1.23 -1.22
C ILE A 11 -11.57 1.96 -1.78
N GLY A 12 -10.51 1.23 -2.07
CA GLY A 12 -9.31 1.83 -2.65
C GLY A 12 -8.18 0.85 -2.93
N ASN A 13 -7.04 1.39 -3.35
CA ASN A 13 -5.86 0.59 -3.62
C ASN A 13 -5.22 0.12 -2.31
N ALA A 14 -5.01 -1.20 -2.21
CA ALA A 14 -4.25 -1.82 -1.12
C ALA A 14 -2.76 -1.68 -1.43
N ILE A 15 -2.11 -0.69 -0.86
CA ILE A 15 -0.71 -0.34 -1.14
C ILE A 15 0.14 -0.57 0.11
N VAL A 16 1.33 -1.14 -0.07
CA VAL A 16 2.35 -1.20 0.97
C VAL A 16 3.38 -0.11 0.73
N ASP A 17 3.55 0.77 1.70
CA ASP A 17 4.53 1.84 1.66
C ASP A 17 5.89 1.34 2.17
N ILE A 18 6.93 1.57 1.36
CA ILE A 18 8.33 1.21 1.63
C ILE A 18 9.11 2.51 1.76
N LEU A 19 9.29 2.97 2.99
CA LEU A 19 9.92 4.26 3.28
C LEU A 19 11.42 4.06 3.53
N SER A 20 12.23 4.90 2.89
CA SER A 20 13.67 4.92 3.11
C SER A 20 14.24 6.33 2.98
N LYS A 21 15.26 6.61 3.80
CA LYS A 21 16.08 7.81 3.61
C LYS A 21 16.95 7.65 2.37
N THR A 22 17.17 8.74 1.66
CA THR A 22 18.00 8.76 0.46
C THR A 22 18.77 10.08 0.35
N SER A 23 19.74 10.17 -0.56
CA SER A 23 20.42 11.43 -0.89
C SER A 23 19.93 11.97 -2.23
N ASN A 24 20.22 13.26 -2.49
CA ASN A 24 19.95 13.87 -3.79
C ASN A 24 20.74 13.19 -4.92
N GLU A 25 21.99 12.78 -4.64
CA GLU A 25 22.84 12.05 -5.59
C GLU A 25 22.24 10.70 -5.98
N MET A 26 21.61 10.00 -5.00
CA MET A 26 20.97 8.72 -5.27
C MET A 26 19.71 8.91 -6.13
N LEU A 27 18.88 9.94 -5.86
CA LEU A 27 17.74 10.26 -6.72
C LEU A 27 18.19 10.53 -8.15
N HIS A 28 19.27 11.32 -8.32
CA HIS A 28 19.82 11.61 -9.63
C HIS A 28 20.34 10.34 -10.33
N LYS A 29 21.08 9.48 -9.62
CA LYS A 29 21.55 8.18 -10.13
C LYS A 29 20.42 7.29 -10.61
N LEU A 30 19.33 7.27 -9.86
CA LEU A 30 18.12 6.48 -10.17
C LEU A 30 17.21 7.18 -11.20
N ARG A 31 17.54 8.40 -11.60
CA ARG A 31 16.72 9.25 -12.50
C ARG A 31 15.30 9.48 -11.97
N ILE A 32 15.19 9.64 -10.65
CA ILE A 32 13.91 9.92 -9.98
C ILE A 32 13.81 11.43 -9.74
N PRO A 33 12.83 12.12 -10.33
CA PRO A 33 12.61 13.53 -10.06
C PRO A 33 12.26 13.73 -8.58
N LYS A 34 12.99 14.64 -7.91
CA LYS A 34 12.75 14.96 -6.51
C LYS A 34 11.37 15.56 -6.30
N GLY A 35 10.72 15.18 -5.22
CA GLY A 35 9.39 15.69 -4.85
C GLY A 35 8.25 15.23 -5.76
N SER A 36 8.49 14.23 -6.63
CA SER A 36 7.48 13.74 -7.57
C SER A 36 6.83 12.44 -7.10
N MET A 37 5.65 12.16 -7.66
CA MET A 37 5.02 10.85 -7.62
C MET A 37 4.96 10.29 -9.05
N GLN A 38 5.46 9.08 -9.22
CA GLN A 38 5.47 8.37 -10.50
C GLN A 38 4.82 7.00 -10.34
N ILE A 39 4.05 6.61 -11.35
CA ILE A 39 3.63 5.22 -11.51
C ILE A 39 4.72 4.50 -12.29
N VAL A 40 5.20 3.38 -11.75
CA VAL A 40 6.28 2.59 -12.32
C VAL A 40 5.84 1.14 -12.51
N ASP A 41 6.54 0.44 -13.41
CA ASP A 41 6.36 -0.99 -13.57
C ASP A 41 7.08 -1.81 -12.48
N HIS A 42 6.82 -3.11 -12.47
CA HIS A 42 7.41 -4.03 -11.49
C HIS A 42 8.94 -4.06 -11.55
N GLU A 43 9.50 -4.05 -12.76
CA GLU A 43 10.95 -4.11 -12.97
C GLU A 43 11.66 -2.87 -12.43
N THR A 44 11.11 -1.69 -12.70
CA THR A 44 11.60 -0.40 -12.18
C THR A 44 11.50 -0.37 -10.65
N CYS A 45 10.37 -0.82 -10.09
CA CYS A 45 10.20 -0.93 -8.64
C CYS A 45 11.29 -1.81 -8.02
N ASP A 46 11.53 -2.99 -8.58
CA ASP A 46 12.55 -3.92 -8.09
C ASP A 46 13.98 -3.38 -8.26
N LYS A 47 14.25 -2.62 -9.31
CA LYS A 47 15.54 -1.91 -9.49
C LYS A 47 15.76 -0.90 -8.36
N ILE A 48 14.76 -0.08 -8.04
CA ILE A 48 14.87 0.91 -6.97
C ILE A 48 15.08 0.21 -5.62
N LEU A 49 14.37 -0.89 -5.35
CA LEU A 49 14.49 -1.65 -4.10
C LEU A 49 15.91 -2.15 -3.81
N LYS A 50 16.72 -2.44 -4.84
CA LYS A 50 18.11 -2.88 -4.68
C LYS A 50 19.03 -1.81 -4.06
N TYR A 51 18.64 -0.54 -4.13
CA TYR A 51 19.41 0.58 -3.59
C TYR A 51 18.91 1.07 -2.23
N ILE A 52 17.84 0.46 -1.73
CA ILE A 52 17.23 0.84 -0.44
C ILE A 52 17.90 0.06 0.68
N GLN A 53 18.25 0.77 1.74
CA GLN A 53 18.80 0.19 2.97
C GLN A 53 17.86 0.43 4.14
N ASN A 54 17.64 -0.60 4.95
CA ASN A 54 16.85 -0.55 6.17
C ASN A 54 15.49 0.18 6.01
N PRO A 55 14.62 -0.24 5.06
CA PRO A 55 13.34 0.42 4.87
C PRO A 55 12.39 0.17 6.05
N SER A 56 11.56 1.16 6.33
CA SER A 56 10.32 0.94 7.09
C SER A 56 9.24 0.49 6.13
N ILE A 57 8.59 -0.63 6.40
CA ILE A 57 7.55 -1.22 5.56
C ILE A 57 6.26 -1.26 6.35
N ILE A 58 5.24 -0.58 5.86
CA ILE A 58 3.93 -0.44 6.51
C ILE A 58 2.79 -0.54 5.49
N SER A 59 1.62 -0.93 5.93
CA SER A 59 0.42 -0.78 5.12
C SER A 59 0.12 0.70 4.87
N GLY A 60 -0.33 1.03 3.66
CA GLY A 60 -0.60 2.40 3.22
C GLY A 60 -1.82 2.48 2.30
N GLY A 61 -1.90 3.55 1.54
CA GLY A 61 -3.05 3.86 0.69
C GLY A 61 -4.08 4.73 1.42
N SER A 62 -4.55 5.80 0.75
CA SER A 62 -5.39 6.84 1.37
C SER A 62 -6.69 6.29 1.98
N ALA A 63 -7.39 5.41 1.27
CA ALA A 63 -8.64 4.83 1.76
C ALA A 63 -8.41 3.87 2.95
N ALA A 64 -7.34 3.08 2.93
CA ALA A 64 -6.98 2.19 4.03
C ALA A 64 -6.57 2.99 5.28
N ASN A 65 -5.75 4.03 5.12
CA ASN A 65 -5.37 4.93 6.21
C ASN A 65 -6.59 5.63 6.81
N THR A 66 -7.56 6.02 5.97
CA THR A 66 -8.82 6.61 6.43
C THR A 66 -9.66 5.60 7.22
N ALA A 67 -9.72 4.35 6.76
CA ALA A 67 -10.42 3.27 7.47
C ALA A 67 -9.81 3.03 8.86
N VAL A 68 -8.48 2.96 8.95
CA VAL A 68 -7.76 2.82 10.23
C VAL A 68 -8.03 4.02 11.14
N GLY A 69 -7.98 5.25 10.60
CA GLY A 69 -8.32 6.46 11.34
C GLY A 69 -9.75 6.43 11.87
N TYR A 70 -10.73 6.09 11.03
CA TYR A 70 -12.14 5.97 11.44
C TYR A 70 -12.32 4.95 12.55
N ASN A 71 -11.69 3.78 12.41
CA ASN A 71 -11.77 2.72 13.44
C ASN A 71 -11.11 3.17 14.75
N SER A 72 -10.02 3.94 14.71
CA SER A 72 -9.35 4.46 15.93
C SER A 72 -10.22 5.42 16.75
N PHE A 73 -11.22 6.05 16.12
CA PHE A 73 -12.24 6.85 16.79
C PHE A 73 -13.45 6.04 17.27
N GLY A 74 -13.38 4.71 17.21
CA GLY A 74 -14.43 3.81 17.69
C GLY A 74 -15.48 3.42 16.64
N GLY A 75 -15.34 3.86 15.39
CA GLY A 75 -16.20 3.46 14.29
C GLY A 75 -15.94 2.02 13.83
N LYS A 76 -16.95 1.38 13.24
CA LYS A 76 -16.84 0.01 12.70
C LYS A 76 -16.86 0.05 11.19
N CYS A 77 -15.76 -0.35 10.58
CA CYS A 77 -15.62 -0.26 9.14
C CYS A 77 -15.00 -1.50 8.51
N CYS A 78 -15.18 -1.60 7.20
CA CYS A 78 -14.44 -2.53 6.36
C CYS A 78 -13.63 -1.76 5.31
N PHE A 79 -12.61 -2.43 4.81
CA PHE A 79 -11.86 -2.00 3.65
C PHE A 79 -12.00 -3.02 2.53
N ILE A 80 -12.24 -2.54 1.31
CA ILE A 80 -12.30 -3.33 0.09
C ILE A 80 -11.18 -2.86 -0.83
N GLY A 81 -10.29 -3.78 -1.17
CA GLY A 81 -9.17 -3.56 -2.06
C GLY A 81 -8.56 -4.88 -2.47
N GLN A 82 -7.60 -4.85 -3.37
CA GLN A 82 -7.02 -6.05 -3.93
C GLN A 82 -5.53 -6.15 -3.61
N ILE A 83 -5.13 -7.28 -3.06
CA ILE A 83 -3.73 -7.66 -2.79
C ILE A 83 -3.33 -8.83 -3.68
N GLY A 84 -2.04 -9.03 -3.86
CA GLY A 84 -1.46 -10.20 -4.49
C GLY A 84 -1.18 -11.30 -3.45
N ASN A 85 -0.99 -12.53 -3.93
CA ASN A 85 -0.56 -13.63 -3.08
C ASN A 85 0.97 -13.55 -2.87
N ASP A 86 1.39 -12.64 -2.00
CA ASP A 86 2.80 -12.42 -1.64
C ASP A 86 2.93 -11.81 -0.23
N LYS A 87 4.17 -11.78 0.28
CA LYS A 87 4.49 -11.28 1.63
C LYS A 87 3.98 -9.86 1.93
N PHE A 88 3.81 -9.02 0.91
CA PHE A 88 3.29 -7.67 1.08
C PHE A 88 1.75 -7.68 1.21
N GLY A 89 1.07 -8.59 0.51
CA GLY A 89 -0.34 -8.85 0.71
C GLY A 89 -0.63 -9.36 2.12
N ASP A 90 0.13 -10.35 2.59
CA ASP A 90 0.01 -10.88 3.95
C ASP A 90 0.21 -9.78 5.00
N LEU A 91 1.23 -8.91 4.79
CA LEU A 91 1.51 -7.79 5.69
C LEU A 91 0.33 -6.82 5.71
N PHE A 92 -0.16 -6.41 4.53
CA PHE A 92 -1.27 -5.46 4.42
C PHE A 92 -2.52 -5.99 5.13
N ALA A 93 -2.91 -7.23 4.86
CA ALA A 93 -4.07 -7.85 5.48
C ALA A 93 -3.94 -7.95 7.00
N LYS A 94 -2.78 -8.37 7.48
CA LYS A 94 -2.48 -8.46 8.91
C LYS A 94 -2.55 -7.10 9.59
N ASP A 95 -1.98 -6.06 8.99
CA ASP A 95 -1.96 -4.71 9.57
C ASP A 95 -3.38 -4.13 9.69
N LEU A 96 -4.20 -4.27 8.64
CA LEU A 96 -5.59 -3.81 8.68
C LEU A 96 -6.41 -4.54 9.74
N ASN A 97 -6.34 -5.87 9.76
CA ASN A 97 -7.08 -6.67 10.74
C ASN A 97 -6.61 -6.38 12.18
N ASN A 98 -5.31 -6.21 12.41
CA ASN A 98 -4.77 -5.81 13.72
C ASN A 98 -5.23 -4.40 14.14
N SER A 99 -5.47 -3.52 13.18
CA SER A 99 -6.04 -2.18 13.42
C SER A 99 -7.55 -2.19 13.63
N GLY A 100 -8.20 -3.37 13.62
CA GLY A 100 -9.64 -3.52 13.82
C GLY A 100 -10.49 -3.19 12.59
N VAL A 101 -9.88 -2.91 11.46
CA VAL A 101 -10.58 -2.75 10.17
C VAL A 101 -10.83 -4.13 9.57
N PHE A 102 -12.08 -4.45 9.30
CA PHE A 102 -12.40 -5.72 8.65
C PHE A 102 -11.91 -5.69 7.19
N PHE A 103 -10.94 -6.53 6.90
CA PHE A 103 -10.44 -6.76 5.55
C PHE A 103 -10.54 -8.25 5.25
N GLN A 104 -11.36 -8.57 4.27
CA GLN A 104 -11.49 -9.93 3.77
C GLN A 104 -10.68 -10.09 2.50
N GLU A 105 -9.65 -10.91 2.58
CA GLU A 105 -9.00 -11.41 1.37
C GLU A 105 -10.01 -12.25 0.61
N LYS A 106 -10.31 -11.88 -0.63
CA LYS A 106 -10.88 -12.87 -1.53
C LYS A 106 -9.73 -13.66 -2.15
N ASP A 107 -9.90 -14.98 -2.20
CA ASP A 107 -9.08 -15.92 -2.96
C ASP A 107 -9.17 -15.63 -4.46
N LEU A 108 -8.75 -14.45 -4.86
CA LEU A 108 -8.47 -14.16 -6.23
C LEU A 108 -7.09 -14.77 -6.47
N GLN A 109 -7.06 -15.86 -7.21
CA GLN A 109 -5.83 -16.47 -7.73
C GLN A 109 -5.14 -15.47 -8.69
N LEU A 110 -4.71 -14.34 -8.13
CA LEU A 110 -4.00 -13.32 -8.88
C LEU A 110 -2.54 -13.71 -8.97
N THR A 111 -2.06 -13.73 -10.18
CA THR A 111 -0.63 -13.80 -10.50
C THR A 111 0.08 -12.48 -10.23
N GLU A 112 -0.69 -11.40 -10.11
CA GLU A 112 -0.18 -10.05 -9.88
C GLU A 112 0.36 -9.87 -8.46
N LYS A 113 1.45 -9.12 -8.33
CA LYS A 113 2.03 -8.76 -7.04
C LYS A 113 1.26 -7.64 -6.37
N THR A 114 1.29 -7.61 -5.04
CA THR A 114 0.70 -6.53 -4.25
C THR A 114 1.29 -5.18 -4.64
N SER A 115 0.46 -4.14 -4.62
CA SER A 115 0.86 -2.77 -4.90
C SER A 115 1.86 -2.28 -3.86
N LYS A 116 2.87 -1.54 -4.31
CA LYS A 116 3.94 -0.99 -3.48
C LYS A 116 4.21 0.45 -3.85
N SER A 117 4.42 1.30 -2.86
CA SER A 117 4.91 2.66 -3.07
C SER A 117 6.27 2.81 -2.38
N ILE A 118 7.32 3.03 -3.16
CA ILE A 118 8.64 3.32 -2.63
C ILE A 118 8.72 4.82 -2.39
N VAL A 119 8.82 5.19 -1.11
CA VAL A 119 8.89 6.58 -0.65
C VAL A 119 10.32 6.90 -0.24
N LEU A 120 11.02 7.64 -1.07
CA LEU A 120 12.39 8.08 -0.85
C LEU A 120 12.38 9.48 -0.24
N VAL A 121 12.96 9.60 0.96
CA VAL A 121 12.94 10.86 1.74
C VAL A 121 14.35 11.44 1.77
N THR A 122 14.52 12.64 1.20
CA THR A 122 15.79 13.38 1.21
C THR A 122 16.00 14.14 2.53
N PRO A 123 17.23 14.61 2.86
CA PRO A 123 17.54 15.28 4.13
C PRO A 123 16.70 16.54 4.41
N ASP A 124 16.19 17.20 3.38
CA ASP A 124 15.27 18.34 3.49
C ASP A 124 13.79 17.93 3.59
N ALA A 125 13.52 16.65 3.90
CA ALA A 125 12.22 16.04 4.09
C ALA A 125 11.33 15.97 2.84
N GLU A 126 11.86 16.23 1.64
CA GLU A 126 11.14 16.00 0.39
C GLU A 126 10.95 14.51 0.14
N ARG A 127 9.75 14.17 -0.36
CA ARG A 127 9.34 12.79 -0.64
C ARG A 127 9.21 12.57 -2.13
N SER A 128 9.94 11.58 -2.65
CA SER A 128 9.81 11.12 -4.04
C SER A 128 9.21 9.72 -4.03
N MET A 129 8.03 9.57 -4.62
CA MET A 129 7.24 8.33 -4.58
C MET A 129 7.26 7.63 -5.92
N ASN A 130 7.49 6.32 -5.89
CA ASN A 130 7.48 5.47 -7.08
C ASN A 130 6.53 4.30 -6.81
N THR A 131 5.36 4.33 -7.42
CA THR A 131 4.25 3.44 -7.10
C THR A 131 4.01 2.41 -8.19
N PHE A 132 4.14 1.14 -7.83
CA PHE A 132 3.71 0.01 -8.63
C PHE A 132 2.30 -0.39 -8.19
N LEU A 133 1.33 -0.31 -9.10
CA LEU A 133 -0.08 -0.54 -8.77
C LEU A 133 -0.47 -2.03 -8.73
N GLY A 134 0.25 -2.90 -9.43
CA GLY A 134 0.09 -4.35 -9.36
C GLY A 134 -1.34 -4.85 -9.28
N ALA A 135 -1.63 -5.63 -8.25
CA ALA A 135 -2.94 -6.23 -8.00
C ALA A 135 -4.08 -5.19 -7.92
N SER A 136 -3.83 -3.98 -7.41
CA SER A 136 -4.87 -2.94 -7.33
C SER A 136 -5.44 -2.54 -8.68
N ASN A 137 -4.66 -2.64 -9.76
CA ASN A 137 -5.16 -2.41 -11.13
C ASN A 137 -6.12 -3.49 -11.64
N LYS A 138 -6.19 -4.63 -10.95
CA LYS A 138 -7.09 -5.74 -11.30
C LYS A 138 -8.37 -5.74 -10.48
N PHE A 139 -8.54 -4.70 -9.64
CA PHE A 139 -9.74 -4.56 -8.84
C PHE A 139 -10.98 -4.55 -9.73
N ASN A 140 -11.92 -5.44 -9.43
CA ASN A 140 -13.20 -5.53 -10.12
C ASN A 140 -14.31 -5.65 -9.09
N ILE A 141 -15.19 -4.65 -9.05
CA ILE A 141 -16.33 -4.62 -8.11
C ILE A 141 -17.25 -5.85 -8.25
N LYS A 142 -17.35 -6.43 -9.44
CA LYS A 142 -18.14 -7.66 -9.67
C LYS A 142 -17.61 -8.89 -8.94
N SER A 143 -16.39 -8.81 -8.41
CA SER A 143 -15.81 -9.87 -7.57
C SER A 143 -16.30 -9.81 -6.12
N PHE A 144 -17.07 -8.79 -5.76
CA PHE A 144 -17.60 -8.56 -4.42
C PHE A 144 -19.13 -8.68 -4.48
N ASP A 145 -19.64 -9.89 -4.22
CA ASP A 145 -21.04 -10.16 -3.94
C ASP A 145 -21.37 -9.92 -2.45
#